data_7aecdabd2d3492a2c8ef478dc7796c03
#
_entry.id   7aecdabd2d3492a2c8ef478dc7796c03
#
_cell.length_a   1.000
_cell.length_b   1.000
_cell.length_c   1.000
_cell.angle_alpha   90.00
_cell.angle_beta   90.00
_cell.angle_gamma   90.00
#
_symmetry.space_group_name_H-M   'P 1'
#
loop_
_entity.id
_entity.type
_entity.pdbx_description
1 polymer ?
#
loop_
_entity_poly.entity_id
_entity_poly.type
_entity_poly.pdbx_seq_one_letter_code
_entity_poly.pdbx_strand_id
1 'polypeptide(L)'
;MIPHLKHAALALFLVSASGCNAAAGQKNKDAPAPGTKGAATLLAAAARPVTGGAEDYRDVVAAAGAAHRVLLGESTHGTHEFYRERGRISEMLIRDHGFNAVAVEGDWSPIRRLNDYVRGLGDDRSADQAMGGLTGFPRWMWRNAEFRNFVERLRLLNMARPAAERVGLYGMDVYDLFGAADAVTAYLRSASPAAAKQVEAQYRCFRRHSPNAHAYGEATRSGRTCQRQAETVVALVRKLPRPREPEAAERHFAAVRSAASVAAAEAYFRTVYAGSLAWNVRDERMAQNVEEIAEHLQALSGRPGKVVMWSHNTHSGDARATFAANRGELNLGQLMRQRHGEDAFLLGFFSHGGTVLAASEWDQPGRVYDMRPALSGSYSALFRSVGSPAFSLLLRGKPDVQRSLRGPMLERAIGVVYQPHSERMSHYFEASLADQFDAAVYFDTSKAVTPLGR
;
A
#
# COMPACT_ATOMS: atom_id res chain seq x y z
N MET A 1 5.56 38.13 10.21
CA MET A 1 6.43 37.72 9.09
C MET A 1 7.33 36.60 9.59
N ILE A 2 6.97 35.34 9.34
CA ILE A 2 7.75 34.13 9.71
C ILE A 2 8.23 33.55 8.39
N PRO A 3 9.53 33.31 8.19
CA PRO A 3 10.02 32.78 6.93
C PRO A 3 9.64 31.30 6.80
N HIS A 4 9.15 30.94 5.65
CA HIS A 4 8.78 29.59 5.23
C HIS A 4 9.93 28.59 5.40
N LEU A 5 9.75 27.59 6.27
CA LEU A 5 10.58 26.37 6.26
C LEU A 5 10.22 25.50 5.04
N LYS A 6 10.82 25.83 3.92
CA LYS A 6 10.97 24.89 2.81
C LYS A 6 12.17 24.02 3.16
N HIS A 7 12.04 22.70 3.25
CA HIS A 7 13.05 21.62 3.28
C HIS A 7 12.88 20.64 4.43
N ALA A 8 11.96 19.69 4.29
CA ALA A 8 12.06 18.39 4.95
C ALA A 8 11.03 17.39 4.41
N ALA A 9 10.80 17.36 3.11
CA ALA A 9 9.95 16.32 2.49
C ALA A 9 10.52 15.91 1.13
N LEU A 10 11.84 15.78 1.03
CA LEU A 10 12.49 15.34 -0.20
C LEU A 10 13.28 14.05 0.04
N ALA A 11 12.60 13.00 0.48
CA ALA A 11 13.01 11.62 0.18
C ALA A 11 12.33 11.18 -1.12
N LEU A 12 12.26 12.10 -2.09
CA LEU A 12 11.91 11.82 -3.48
C LEU A 12 13.21 11.81 -4.29
N PHE A 13 13.48 10.71 -4.94
CA PHE A 13 14.30 10.55 -6.14
C PHE A 13 15.06 11.78 -6.63
N LEU A 14 16.09 12.21 -5.93
CA LEU A 14 17.13 13.05 -6.48
C LEU A 14 18.29 12.16 -6.92
N VAL A 15 18.28 11.81 -8.21
CA VAL A 15 19.43 11.19 -8.87
C VAL A 15 20.55 12.22 -8.92
N SER A 16 21.53 12.12 -8.03
CA SER A 16 22.83 12.78 -8.23
C SER A 16 23.60 11.96 -9.26
N ALA A 17 23.85 12.57 -10.41
CA ALA A 17 24.72 12.02 -11.43
C ALA A 17 26.18 12.00 -10.93
N SER A 18 26.62 10.87 -10.41
CA SER A 18 28.03 10.57 -10.21
C SER A 18 28.32 9.29 -10.98
N GLY A 19 29.32 9.36 -11.84
CA GLY A 19 29.65 8.35 -12.83
C GLY A 19 29.90 6.96 -12.23
N CYS A 20 29.27 5.96 -12.81
CA CYS A 20 29.49 4.56 -12.52
C CYS A 20 30.26 3.88 -13.63
N ASN A 21 31.43 3.33 -13.28
CA ASN A 21 32.07 2.25 -14.04
C ASN A 21 31.26 0.96 -13.84
N ALA A 22 30.81 0.37 -14.94
CA ALA A 22 30.02 -0.84 -14.95
C ALA A 22 30.88 -2.07 -14.71
N ALA A 23 30.55 -2.87 -13.68
CA ALA A 23 31.01 -4.26 -13.59
C ALA A 23 30.11 -5.12 -14.49
N ALA A 24 30.67 -5.74 -15.50
CA ALA A 24 30.00 -6.59 -16.47
C ALA A 24 29.57 -7.92 -15.84
N GLY A 25 28.28 -8.06 -15.52
CA GLY A 25 27.65 -9.35 -15.27
C GLY A 25 27.49 -10.14 -16.58
N GLN A 26 27.77 -11.44 -16.55
CA GLN A 26 27.67 -12.36 -17.68
C GLN A 26 26.26 -12.32 -18.31
N LYS A 27 26.15 -11.78 -19.52
CA LYS A 27 24.90 -11.78 -20.30
C LYS A 27 24.60 -13.20 -20.74
N ASN A 28 23.44 -13.72 -20.32
CA ASN A 28 22.87 -14.94 -20.87
C ASN A 28 22.50 -14.66 -22.33
N LYS A 29 23.18 -15.30 -23.30
CA LYS A 29 23.14 -14.96 -24.72
C LYS A 29 21.86 -15.39 -25.44
N ASP A 30 20.95 -16.13 -24.79
CA ASP A 30 19.82 -16.78 -25.44
C ASP A 30 18.44 -16.16 -25.15
N ALA A 31 18.35 -15.09 -24.37
CA ALA A 31 17.09 -14.39 -24.11
C ALA A 31 16.91 -13.25 -25.11
N PRO A 32 15.74 -13.12 -25.78
CA PRO A 32 15.46 -11.97 -26.61
C PRO A 32 15.53 -10.70 -25.75
N ALA A 33 16.20 -9.67 -26.28
CA ALA A 33 16.30 -8.39 -25.57
C ALA A 33 14.88 -7.84 -25.31
N PRO A 34 14.58 -7.32 -24.10
CA PRO A 34 13.30 -6.69 -23.79
C PRO A 34 12.98 -5.61 -24.83
N GLY A 35 11.72 -5.60 -25.35
CA GLY A 35 11.29 -4.62 -26.36
C GLY A 35 11.41 -5.08 -27.81
N THR A 36 11.77 -6.34 -28.07
CA THR A 36 11.78 -6.89 -29.44
C THR A 36 10.36 -7.24 -29.96
N LYS A 37 10.15 -7.26 -31.29
CA LYS A 37 8.90 -7.72 -31.91
C LYS A 37 8.49 -9.12 -31.43
N GLY A 38 9.46 -10.00 -31.15
CA GLY A 38 9.23 -11.34 -30.61
C GLY A 38 8.62 -11.31 -29.20
N ALA A 39 9.06 -10.41 -28.33
CA ALA A 39 8.46 -10.25 -27.01
C ALA A 39 7.00 -9.77 -27.09
N ALA A 40 6.69 -8.77 -27.91
CA ALA A 40 5.31 -8.29 -28.10
C ALA A 40 4.37 -9.39 -28.59
N THR A 41 4.77 -10.20 -29.56
CA THR A 41 3.97 -11.32 -30.09
C THR A 41 3.72 -12.38 -29.00
N LEU A 42 4.73 -12.72 -28.23
CA LEU A 42 4.62 -13.68 -27.13
C LEU A 42 3.69 -13.17 -26.02
N LEU A 43 3.82 -11.91 -25.66
CA LEU A 43 2.94 -11.27 -24.66
C LEU A 43 1.51 -11.20 -25.17
N ALA A 44 1.28 -10.89 -26.47
CA ALA A 44 -0.06 -10.87 -27.07
C ALA A 44 -0.74 -12.24 -27.01
N ALA A 45 0.01 -13.33 -27.22
CA ALA A 45 -0.50 -14.68 -27.11
C ALA A 45 -0.83 -15.10 -25.66
N ALA A 46 -0.12 -14.54 -24.68
CA ALA A 46 -0.29 -14.85 -23.25
C ALA A 46 -1.28 -13.91 -22.54
N ALA A 47 -1.52 -12.73 -23.09
CA ALA A 47 -2.40 -11.71 -22.52
C ALA A 47 -3.87 -12.14 -22.59
N ARG A 48 -4.59 -11.95 -21.48
CA ARG A 48 -6.05 -12.09 -21.42
C ARG A 48 -6.69 -10.72 -21.45
N PRO A 49 -7.52 -10.37 -22.43
CA PRO A 49 -8.20 -9.08 -22.48
C PRO A 49 -9.04 -8.82 -21.25
N VAL A 50 -9.01 -7.58 -20.74
CA VAL A 50 -9.88 -7.10 -19.66
C VAL A 50 -11.02 -6.30 -20.29
N THR A 51 -12.23 -6.85 -20.19
CA THR A 51 -13.43 -6.35 -20.90
C THR A 51 -14.55 -5.91 -19.95
N GLY A 52 -14.37 -6.10 -18.64
CA GLY A 52 -15.39 -5.91 -17.60
C GLY A 52 -16.12 -7.22 -17.24
N GLY A 53 -15.79 -8.35 -17.91
CA GLY A 53 -16.41 -9.65 -17.71
C GLY A 53 -15.86 -10.42 -16.49
N ALA A 54 -16.62 -11.45 -16.06
CA ALA A 54 -16.24 -12.28 -14.91
C ALA A 54 -14.93 -13.07 -15.14
N GLU A 55 -14.58 -13.30 -16.40
CA GLU A 55 -13.45 -14.13 -16.81
C GLU A 55 -12.11 -13.37 -16.93
N ASP A 56 -12.13 -12.04 -16.86
CA ASP A 56 -10.98 -11.18 -17.11
C ASP A 56 -9.73 -11.55 -16.31
N TYR A 57 -9.93 -12.03 -15.07
CA TYR A 57 -8.85 -12.32 -14.12
C TYR A 57 -8.78 -13.80 -13.71
N ARG A 58 -9.50 -14.70 -14.38
CA ARG A 58 -9.62 -16.11 -13.97
C ARG A 58 -8.27 -16.73 -13.60
N ASP A 59 -7.30 -16.67 -14.50
CA ASP A 59 -6.01 -17.35 -14.32
C ASP A 59 -5.16 -16.69 -13.22
N VAL A 60 -5.21 -15.34 -13.15
CA VAL A 60 -4.51 -14.55 -12.14
C VAL A 60 -5.11 -14.80 -10.76
N VAL A 61 -6.44 -14.78 -10.64
CA VAL A 61 -7.14 -15.01 -9.37
C VAL A 61 -6.98 -16.46 -8.90
N ALA A 62 -7.01 -17.44 -9.82
CA ALA A 62 -6.74 -18.83 -9.47
C ALA A 62 -5.33 -19.02 -8.90
N ALA A 63 -4.32 -18.41 -9.53
CA ALA A 63 -2.94 -18.46 -9.06
C ALA A 63 -2.76 -17.70 -7.73
N ALA A 64 -3.33 -16.50 -7.61
CA ALA A 64 -3.28 -15.69 -6.39
C ALA A 64 -4.05 -16.32 -5.22
N GLY A 65 -5.16 -17.01 -5.51
CA GLY A 65 -6.02 -17.66 -4.52
C GLY A 65 -5.37 -18.80 -3.77
N ALA A 66 -4.31 -19.40 -4.33
CA ALA A 66 -3.49 -20.40 -3.66
C ALA A 66 -2.62 -19.80 -2.54
N ALA A 67 -2.31 -18.52 -2.60
CA ALA A 67 -1.49 -17.81 -1.62
C ALA A 67 -2.31 -17.30 -0.42
N HIS A 68 -1.62 -17.00 0.71
CA HIS A 68 -2.22 -16.33 1.87
C HIS A 68 -1.94 -14.82 1.90
N ARG A 69 -0.95 -14.35 1.14
CA ARG A 69 -0.54 -12.95 1.04
C ARG A 69 -0.60 -12.52 -0.42
N VAL A 70 -1.56 -11.67 -0.79
CA VAL A 70 -1.70 -11.16 -2.16
C VAL A 70 -1.52 -9.66 -2.17
N LEU A 71 -0.53 -9.18 -2.91
CA LEU A 71 -0.25 -7.75 -3.08
C LEU A 71 -0.78 -7.29 -4.43
N LEU A 72 -1.65 -6.28 -4.40
CA LEU A 72 -2.19 -5.62 -5.58
C LEU A 72 -1.60 -4.22 -5.67
N GLY A 73 -0.67 -4.03 -6.59
CA GLY A 73 0.05 -2.79 -6.81
C GLY A 73 -0.75 -1.70 -7.52
N GLU A 74 -0.11 -0.62 -7.81
CA GLU A 74 -0.50 0.45 -8.73
C GLU A 74 0.72 1.26 -9.14
N SER A 75 0.86 1.60 -10.41
CA SER A 75 1.94 2.47 -10.88
C SER A 75 1.66 3.96 -10.66
N THR A 76 0.44 4.30 -10.24
CA THR A 76 0.02 5.66 -9.90
C THR A 76 -1.07 5.63 -8.83
N HIS A 77 -1.01 6.51 -7.82
CA HIS A 77 -2.01 6.55 -6.75
C HIS A 77 -3.39 7.06 -7.16
N GLY A 78 -3.48 7.84 -8.23
CA GLY A 78 -4.71 8.55 -8.60
C GLY A 78 -5.40 8.03 -9.85
N THR A 79 -5.39 6.72 -10.11
CA THR A 79 -5.93 6.10 -11.32
C THR A 79 -7.20 5.29 -11.04
N HIS A 80 -8.30 5.66 -11.71
CA HIS A 80 -9.63 5.04 -11.60
C HIS A 80 -9.61 3.53 -11.82
N GLU A 81 -9.02 3.09 -12.93
CA GLU A 81 -9.00 1.67 -13.32
C GLU A 81 -8.31 0.81 -12.26
N PHE A 82 -7.25 1.32 -11.63
CA PHE A 82 -6.50 0.56 -10.61
C PHE A 82 -7.34 0.30 -9.37
N TYR A 83 -8.06 1.31 -8.86
CA TYR A 83 -8.97 1.12 -7.72
C TYR A 83 -10.12 0.18 -8.06
N ARG A 84 -10.74 0.37 -9.23
CA ARG A 84 -11.86 -0.46 -9.68
C ARG A 84 -11.46 -1.93 -9.76
N GLU A 85 -10.34 -2.22 -10.41
CA GLU A 85 -9.94 -3.60 -10.66
C GLU A 85 -9.30 -4.26 -9.44
N ARG A 86 -8.58 -3.53 -8.60
CA ARG A 86 -8.17 -4.05 -7.28
C ARG A 86 -9.40 -4.45 -6.46
N GLY A 87 -10.46 -3.65 -6.48
CA GLY A 87 -11.73 -3.99 -5.84
C GLY A 87 -12.33 -5.29 -6.39
N ARG A 88 -12.40 -5.44 -7.71
CA ARG A 88 -12.92 -6.66 -8.37
C ARG A 88 -12.11 -7.90 -8.01
N ILE A 89 -10.79 -7.82 -8.13
CA ILE A 89 -9.90 -8.95 -7.81
C ILE A 89 -10.02 -9.31 -6.33
N SER A 90 -10.07 -8.32 -5.43
CA SER A 90 -10.25 -8.57 -3.99
C SER A 90 -11.58 -9.26 -3.70
N GLU A 91 -12.68 -8.84 -4.33
CA GLU A 91 -14.00 -9.48 -4.17
C GLU A 91 -13.99 -10.94 -4.65
N MET A 92 -13.31 -11.26 -5.76
CA MET A 92 -13.15 -12.63 -6.25
C MET A 92 -12.33 -13.47 -5.25
N LEU A 93 -11.21 -12.95 -4.75
CA LEU A 93 -10.39 -13.62 -3.73
C LEU A 93 -11.16 -13.86 -2.42
N ILE A 94 -11.99 -12.91 -2.00
CA ILE A 94 -12.84 -13.02 -0.80
C ILE A 94 -13.93 -14.08 -0.98
N ARG A 95 -14.62 -14.10 -2.13
CA ARG A 95 -15.74 -15.02 -2.37
C ARG A 95 -15.27 -16.44 -2.63
N ASP A 96 -14.24 -16.58 -3.46
CA ASP A 96 -13.91 -17.84 -4.09
C ASP A 96 -12.69 -18.53 -3.44
N HIS A 97 -11.84 -17.76 -2.72
CA HIS A 97 -10.58 -18.25 -2.16
C HIS A 97 -10.41 -18.00 -0.65
N GLY A 98 -11.47 -17.51 0.02
CA GLY A 98 -11.52 -17.40 1.48
C GLY A 98 -10.65 -16.31 2.09
N PHE A 99 -10.28 -15.28 1.31
CA PHE A 99 -9.60 -14.10 1.87
C PHE A 99 -10.52 -13.40 2.86
N ASN A 100 -9.97 -12.98 4.00
CA ASN A 100 -10.72 -12.45 5.13
C ASN A 100 -10.23 -11.08 5.62
N ALA A 101 -9.27 -10.46 4.92
CA ALA A 101 -8.88 -9.08 5.10
C ALA A 101 -8.45 -8.41 3.79
N VAL A 102 -8.68 -7.09 3.73
CA VAL A 102 -8.02 -6.17 2.82
C VAL A 102 -7.24 -5.17 3.67
N ALA A 103 -5.93 -5.05 3.45
CA ALA A 103 -5.06 -4.06 4.09
C ALA A 103 -4.63 -3.01 3.04
N VAL A 104 -4.74 -1.74 3.35
CA VAL A 104 -4.43 -0.66 2.40
C VAL A 104 -3.27 0.21 2.90
N GLU A 105 -2.50 0.79 1.98
CA GLU A 105 -1.44 1.78 2.23
C GLU A 105 -2.07 3.10 2.74
N GLY A 106 -2.65 3.03 3.92
CA GLY A 106 -3.34 4.11 4.59
C GLY A 106 -3.20 3.97 6.10
N ASP A 107 -3.33 5.07 6.81
CA ASP A 107 -3.15 5.12 8.25
C ASP A 107 -4.17 4.28 9.01
N TRP A 108 -3.70 3.69 10.10
CA TRP A 108 -4.50 2.76 10.91
C TRP A 108 -5.82 3.36 11.40
N SER A 109 -5.79 4.51 12.08
CA SER A 109 -7.00 5.02 12.76
C SER A 109 -8.09 5.50 11.80
N PRO A 110 -7.80 6.24 10.70
CA PRO A 110 -8.84 6.61 9.74
C PRO A 110 -9.47 5.39 9.05
N ILE A 111 -8.64 4.39 8.68
CA ILE A 111 -9.14 3.17 8.03
C ILE A 111 -9.89 2.28 9.02
N ARG A 112 -9.56 2.31 10.33
CA ARG A 112 -10.33 1.59 11.35
C ARG A 112 -11.82 1.96 11.35
N ARG A 113 -12.17 3.22 11.16
CA ARG A 113 -13.57 3.63 11.07
C ARG A 113 -14.28 2.97 9.89
N LEU A 114 -13.57 2.80 8.77
CA LEU A 114 -14.07 2.03 7.63
C LEU A 114 -14.20 0.53 7.95
N ASN A 115 -13.25 -0.04 8.71
CA ASN A 115 -13.35 -1.42 9.20
C ASN A 115 -14.61 -1.62 10.06
N ASP A 116 -14.85 -0.71 11.00
CA ASP A 116 -16.06 -0.74 11.83
C ASP A 116 -17.33 -0.70 10.94
N TYR A 117 -17.34 0.18 9.93
CA TYR A 117 -18.47 0.29 8.98
C TYR A 117 -18.68 -1.00 8.16
N VAL A 118 -17.65 -1.54 7.51
CA VAL A 118 -17.80 -2.73 6.66
C VAL A 118 -18.16 -3.98 7.48
N ARG A 119 -17.78 -4.02 8.75
CA ARG A 119 -18.13 -5.11 9.67
C ARG A 119 -19.45 -4.89 10.39
N GLY A 120 -20.12 -3.75 10.19
CA GLY A 120 -21.37 -3.43 10.87
C GLY A 120 -21.20 -3.13 12.36
N LEU A 121 -20.04 -2.61 12.77
CA LEU A 121 -19.61 -2.27 14.11
C LEU A 121 -19.70 -0.78 14.27
N GLY A 122 -20.41 0.01 14.44
CA GLY A 122 -20.39 1.47 14.55
C GLY A 122 -21.67 2.11 14.08
N ASP A 123 -21.71 3.42 14.17
CA ASP A 123 -22.92 4.20 13.92
C ASP A 123 -23.02 4.75 12.49
N ASP A 124 -21.99 4.59 11.70
CA ASP A 124 -21.96 5.08 10.31
C ASP A 124 -22.96 4.31 9.44
N ARG A 125 -23.81 5.05 8.72
CA ARG A 125 -24.90 4.51 7.90
C ARG A 125 -24.55 4.43 6.40
N SER A 126 -23.44 5.03 6.00
CA SER A 126 -22.92 5.02 4.62
C SER A 126 -21.39 5.06 4.60
N ALA A 127 -20.80 4.59 3.50
CA ALA A 127 -19.35 4.73 3.30
C ALA A 127 -18.91 6.20 3.33
N ASP A 128 -19.71 7.13 2.80
CA ASP A 128 -19.39 8.57 2.83
C ASP A 128 -19.22 9.08 4.27
N GLN A 129 -20.07 8.64 5.21
CA GLN A 129 -19.94 8.98 6.63
C GLN A 129 -18.67 8.36 7.24
N ALA A 130 -18.44 7.08 6.99
CA ALA A 130 -17.27 6.38 7.49
C ALA A 130 -15.96 6.97 6.94
N MET A 131 -15.95 7.41 5.69
CA MET A 131 -14.82 8.08 5.03
C MET A 131 -14.57 9.51 5.53
N GLY A 132 -15.48 10.09 6.33
CA GLY A 132 -15.31 11.42 6.92
C GLY A 132 -14.04 11.58 7.77
N GLY A 133 -13.48 10.49 8.30
CA GLY A 133 -12.22 10.48 9.04
C GLY A 133 -10.96 10.55 8.18
N LEU A 134 -11.07 10.39 6.85
CA LEU A 134 -9.96 10.47 5.91
C LEU A 134 -9.65 11.94 5.58
N THR A 135 -9.00 12.65 6.47
CA THR A 135 -8.71 14.09 6.36
C THR A 135 -7.26 14.41 6.07
N GLY A 136 -6.34 13.47 6.31
CA GLY A 136 -4.90 13.62 6.07
C GLY A 136 -4.53 13.72 4.58
N PHE A 137 -3.35 14.26 4.30
CA PHE A 137 -2.79 14.27 2.95
C PHE A 137 -2.17 12.90 2.62
N PRO A 138 -2.40 12.39 1.41
CA PRO A 138 -3.25 12.90 0.34
C PRO A 138 -4.70 12.37 0.46
N ARG A 139 -5.61 13.24 0.89
CA ARG A 139 -7.00 12.85 1.17
C ARG A 139 -7.69 12.12 0.03
N TRP A 140 -7.47 12.55 -1.23
CA TRP A 140 -8.07 11.98 -2.43
C TRP A 140 -7.65 10.52 -2.70
N MET A 141 -6.53 10.07 -2.16
CA MET A 141 -6.03 8.70 -2.36
C MET A 141 -7.01 7.66 -1.81
N TRP A 142 -7.61 7.90 -0.64
CA TRP A 142 -8.58 6.99 -0.05
C TRP A 142 -9.99 7.59 0.03
N ARG A 143 -10.16 8.90 -0.22
CA ARG A 143 -11.46 9.57 -0.27
C ARG A 143 -11.87 9.87 -1.71
N ASN A 144 -12.14 8.80 -2.47
CA ASN A 144 -12.60 8.84 -3.86
C ASN A 144 -13.79 7.90 -4.08
N ALA A 145 -14.51 8.09 -5.20
CA ALA A 145 -15.72 7.35 -5.50
C ALA A 145 -15.44 5.85 -5.74
N GLU A 146 -14.30 5.51 -6.31
CA GLU A 146 -13.90 4.15 -6.61
C GLU A 146 -13.70 3.33 -5.34
N PHE A 147 -12.96 3.88 -4.36
CA PHE A 147 -12.76 3.25 -3.07
C PHE A 147 -14.04 3.19 -2.25
N ARG A 148 -14.86 4.26 -2.25
CA ARG A 148 -16.19 4.26 -1.64
C ARG A 148 -17.04 3.10 -2.16
N ASN A 149 -17.08 2.91 -3.48
CA ASN A 149 -17.86 1.83 -4.08
C ASN A 149 -17.35 0.44 -3.65
N PHE A 150 -16.04 0.27 -3.50
CA PHE A 150 -15.48 -0.96 -2.94
C PHE A 150 -15.89 -1.17 -1.48
N VAL A 151 -15.81 -0.13 -0.65
CA VAL A 151 -16.22 -0.17 0.77
C VAL A 151 -17.69 -0.58 0.93
N GLU A 152 -18.58 -0.01 0.10
CA GLU A 152 -20.01 -0.39 0.10
C GLU A 152 -20.22 -1.87 -0.30
N ARG A 153 -19.55 -2.33 -1.36
CA ARG A 153 -19.64 -3.74 -1.77
C ARG A 153 -19.11 -4.69 -0.71
N LEU A 154 -17.98 -4.32 -0.07
CA LEU A 154 -17.41 -5.12 1.02
C LEU A 154 -18.38 -5.22 2.21
N ARG A 155 -19.06 -4.13 2.56
CA ARG A 155 -20.12 -4.15 3.57
C ARG A 155 -21.25 -5.11 3.19
N LEU A 156 -21.74 -5.04 1.95
CA LEU A 156 -22.79 -5.95 1.47
C LEU A 156 -22.38 -7.41 1.55
N LEU A 157 -21.15 -7.74 1.19
CA LEU A 157 -20.59 -9.10 1.33
C LEU A 157 -20.55 -9.55 2.80
N ASN A 158 -20.28 -8.63 3.72
CA ASN A 158 -20.21 -8.92 5.16
C ASN A 158 -21.57 -9.11 5.82
N MET A 159 -22.62 -8.46 5.32
CA MET A 159 -23.95 -8.58 5.93
C MET A 159 -24.55 -9.99 5.83
N ALA A 160 -24.10 -10.79 4.87
CA ALA A 160 -24.46 -12.21 4.73
C ALA A 160 -23.59 -13.16 5.57
N ARG A 161 -22.64 -12.65 6.38
CA ARG A 161 -21.65 -13.46 7.11
C ARG A 161 -21.84 -13.36 8.63
N PRO A 162 -21.59 -14.43 9.38
CA PRO A 162 -21.46 -14.35 10.83
C PRO A 162 -20.40 -13.34 11.25
N ALA A 163 -20.56 -12.69 12.41
CA ALA A 163 -19.67 -11.61 12.87
C ALA A 163 -18.18 -12.01 12.88
N ALA A 164 -17.86 -13.22 13.32
CA ALA A 164 -16.48 -13.75 13.36
C ALA A 164 -15.87 -14.00 11.97
N GLU A 165 -16.70 -14.09 10.91
CA GLU A 165 -16.27 -14.37 9.53
C GLU A 165 -16.29 -13.14 8.63
N ARG A 166 -16.70 -12.00 9.15
CA ARG A 166 -16.74 -10.75 8.38
C ARG A 166 -15.33 -10.32 7.99
N VAL A 167 -15.17 -10.01 6.72
CA VAL A 167 -13.91 -9.53 6.14
C VAL A 167 -13.54 -8.18 6.72
N GLY A 168 -12.30 -8.03 7.17
CA GLY A 168 -11.79 -6.76 7.69
C GLY A 168 -11.23 -5.84 6.61
N LEU A 169 -11.24 -4.54 6.88
CA LEU A 169 -10.57 -3.50 6.09
C LEU A 169 -9.64 -2.71 7.01
N TYR A 170 -8.34 -2.84 6.81
CA TYR A 170 -7.34 -2.33 7.74
C TYR A 170 -6.38 -1.35 7.06
N GLY A 171 -5.91 -0.34 7.81
CA GLY A 171 -4.76 0.47 7.43
C GLY A 171 -3.46 -0.22 7.82
N MET A 172 -2.42 -0.10 7.01
CA MET A 172 -1.13 -0.68 7.33
C MET A 172 0.01 0.35 7.44
N ASP A 173 -0.26 1.64 7.16
CA ASP A 173 0.75 2.71 7.14
C ASP A 173 1.09 3.26 8.54
N VAL A 174 2.05 4.18 8.59
CA VAL A 174 2.75 4.57 9.82
C VAL A 174 2.64 6.05 10.21
N TYR A 175 1.87 6.88 9.49
CA TYR A 175 1.92 8.34 9.70
C TYR A 175 1.05 8.84 10.86
N ASP A 176 0.10 8.04 11.36
CA ASP A 176 -0.90 8.45 12.34
C ASP A 176 -0.38 8.45 13.79
N LEU A 177 0.38 9.48 14.15
CA LEU A 177 0.91 9.62 15.52
C LEU A 177 -0.17 10.02 16.53
N PHE A 178 -0.97 11.04 16.21
CA PHE A 178 -1.88 11.65 17.17
C PHE A 178 -3.26 10.99 17.19
N GLY A 179 -3.82 10.65 16.04
CA GLY A 179 -5.09 9.95 15.96
C GLY A 179 -5.02 8.57 16.59
N ALA A 180 -3.92 7.84 16.36
CA ALA A 180 -3.69 6.56 17.02
C ALA A 180 -3.55 6.70 18.56
N ALA A 181 -2.87 7.74 19.07
CA ALA A 181 -2.77 8.00 20.50
C ALA A 181 -4.13 8.32 21.13
N ASP A 182 -4.99 9.08 20.42
CA ASP A 182 -6.36 9.35 20.86
C ASP A 182 -7.21 8.08 20.88
N ALA A 183 -7.08 7.23 19.88
CA ALA A 183 -7.81 5.96 19.79
C ALA A 183 -7.48 5.01 20.94
N VAL A 184 -6.19 4.89 21.31
CA VAL A 184 -5.76 4.10 22.48
C VAL A 184 -6.38 4.63 23.75
N THR A 185 -6.28 5.94 23.96
CA THR A 185 -6.80 6.59 25.17
C THR A 185 -8.31 6.44 25.29
N ALA A 186 -9.04 6.62 24.19
CA ALA A 186 -10.49 6.46 24.14
C ALA A 186 -10.93 5.03 24.50
N TYR A 187 -10.28 4.02 23.92
CA TYR A 187 -10.54 2.61 24.27
C TYR A 187 -10.31 2.34 25.74
N LEU A 188 -9.18 2.78 26.29
CA LEU A 188 -8.79 2.48 27.67
C LEU A 188 -9.68 3.18 28.71
N ARG A 189 -10.26 4.33 28.40
CA ARG A 189 -11.20 5.01 29.32
C ARG A 189 -12.39 4.14 29.69
N SER A 190 -12.86 3.30 28.77
CA SER A 190 -13.94 2.33 29.02
C SER A 190 -13.43 0.99 29.52
N ALA A 191 -12.32 0.47 28.96
CA ALA A 191 -11.84 -0.89 29.25
C ALA A 191 -11.01 -0.96 30.54
N SER A 192 -10.22 0.08 30.86
CA SER A 192 -9.37 0.17 32.06
C SER A 192 -9.02 1.62 32.39
N PRO A 193 -9.84 2.35 33.18
CA PRO A 193 -9.59 3.74 33.51
C PRO A 193 -8.21 3.99 34.17
N ALA A 194 -7.70 3.02 34.94
CA ALA A 194 -6.37 3.10 35.54
C ALA A 194 -5.27 3.08 34.46
N ALA A 195 -5.38 2.18 33.47
CA ALA A 195 -4.45 2.13 32.35
C ALA A 195 -4.55 3.39 31.48
N ALA A 196 -5.75 3.94 31.28
CA ALA A 196 -5.94 5.18 30.55
C ALA A 196 -5.11 6.35 31.14
N LYS A 197 -5.15 6.53 32.48
CA LYS A 197 -4.35 7.56 33.16
C LYS A 197 -2.84 7.36 32.94
N GLN A 198 -2.37 6.11 32.98
CA GLN A 198 -0.96 5.79 32.72
C GLN A 198 -0.56 6.14 31.29
N VAL A 199 -1.39 5.75 30.30
CA VAL A 199 -1.14 6.02 28.88
C VAL A 199 -1.17 7.52 28.58
N GLU A 200 -2.14 8.25 29.12
CA GLU A 200 -2.19 9.71 29.00
C GLU A 200 -0.91 10.39 29.56
N ALA A 201 -0.36 9.85 30.66
CA ALA A 201 0.90 10.35 31.21
C ALA A 201 2.09 10.09 30.26
N GLN A 202 2.17 8.91 29.64
CA GLN A 202 3.21 8.61 28.66
C GLN A 202 3.07 9.49 27.41
N TYR A 203 1.87 9.61 26.87
CA TYR A 203 1.63 10.36 25.64
C TYR A 203 1.75 11.89 25.78
N ARG A 204 1.87 12.45 26.98
CA ARG A 204 2.25 13.88 27.17
C ARG A 204 3.55 14.24 26.46
N CYS A 205 4.46 13.27 26.28
CA CYS A 205 5.69 13.46 25.51
C CYS A 205 5.42 13.95 24.08
N PHE A 206 4.39 13.41 23.40
CA PHE A 206 4.03 13.77 22.04
C PHE A 206 3.12 15.01 21.96
N ARG A 207 2.20 15.18 22.93
CA ARG A 207 1.09 16.14 22.86
C ARG A 207 1.51 17.59 22.60
N ARG A 208 2.68 17.99 23.07
CA ARG A 208 3.22 19.35 22.81
C ARG A 208 3.49 19.63 21.33
N HIS A 209 3.56 18.59 20.50
CA HIS A 209 3.80 18.70 19.07
C HIS A 209 2.53 18.55 18.22
N SER A 210 1.39 18.21 18.85
CA SER A 210 0.11 18.01 18.16
C SER A 210 -0.37 19.31 17.51
N PRO A 211 -0.92 19.26 16.29
CA PRO A 211 -1.15 18.05 15.46
C PRO A 211 -0.01 17.73 14.49
N ASN A 212 1.18 18.31 14.64
CA ASN A 212 2.25 18.24 13.63
C ASN A 212 3.31 17.17 14.02
N ALA A 213 3.22 15.99 13.40
CA ALA A 213 4.17 14.89 13.59
C ALA A 213 5.57 15.21 13.06
N HIS A 214 5.69 16.03 12.02
CA HIS A 214 7.00 16.52 11.55
C HIS A 214 7.68 17.42 12.58
N ALA A 215 6.94 18.26 13.31
CA ALA A 215 7.50 19.06 14.41
C ALA A 215 8.02 18.16 15.55
N TYR A 216 7.38 17.00 15.79
CA TYR A 216 7.93 15.99 16.70
C TYR A 216 9.26 15.45 16.16
N GLY A 217 9.27 14.97 14.90
CA GLY A 217 10.47 14.41 14.28
C GLY A 217 11.66 15.38 14.32
N GLU A 218 11.44 16.65 13.99
CA GLU A 218 12.49 17.68 14.05
C GLU A 218 13.02 17.87 15.47
N ALA A 219 12.14 17.90 16.46
CA ALA A 219 12.55 18.04 17.85
C ALA A 219 13.45 16.87 18.33
N THR A 220 13.34 15.68 17.74
CA THR A 220 14.19 14.51 18.08
C THR A 220 15.66 14.72 17.73
N ARG A 221 16.00 15.65 16.83
CA ARG A 221 17.40 16.01 16.48
C ARG A 221 18.21 16.47 17.69
N SER A 222 17.54 16.96 18.74
CA SER A 222 18.17 17.30 20.01
C SER A 222 18.52 16.09 20.90
N GLY A 223 18.29 14.86 20.44
CA GLY A 223 18.51 13.62 21.16
C GLY A 223 17.39 13.23 22.14
N ARG A 224 16.34 14.07 22.29
CA ARG A 224 15.18 13.77 23.13
C ARG A 224 14.09 13.11 22.31
N THR A 225 13.78 11.84 22.62
CA THR A 225 12.76 11.04 21.91
C THR A 225 11.66 10.59 22.85
N CYS A 226 10.52 10.20 22.31
CA CYS A 226 9.41 9.58 23.05
C CYS A 226 9.34 8.06 22.82
N GLN A 227 10.40 7.45 22.29
CA GLN A 227 10.47 6.02 21.96
C GLN A 227 10.08 5.15 23.15
N ARG A 228 10.74 5.33 24.32
CA ARG A 228 10.47 4.56 25.53
C ARG A 228 9.01 4.68 25.98
N GLN A 229 8.43 5.88 25.89
CA GLN A 229 7.04 6.10 26.25
C GLN A 229 6.09 5.35 25.32
N ALA A 230 6.32 5.39 24.01
CA ALA A 230 5.53 4.64 23.04
C ALA A 230 5.63 3.13 23.27
N GLU A 231 6.83 2.59 23.44
CA GLU A 231 7.07 1.17 23.72
C GLU A 231 6.40 0.73 25.04
N THR A 232 6.46 1.56 26.07
CA THR A 232 5.78 1.30 27.36
C THR A 232 4.28 1.16 27.18
N VAL A 233 3.66 2.03 26.35
CA VAL A 233 2.22 1.94 26.07
C VAL A 233 1.89 0.66 25.29
N VAL A 234 2.67 0.31 24.26
CA VAL A 234 2.49 -0.96 23.53
C VAL A 234 2.49 -2.15 24.51
N ALA A 235 3.50 -2.21 25.39
CA ALA A 235 3.62 -3.29 26.37
C ALA A 235 2.44 -3.32 27.35
N LEU A 236 1.94 -2.15 27.78
CA LEU A 236 0.80 -2.04 28.68
C LEU A 236 -0.48 -2.55 28.03
N VAL A 237 -0.79 -2.10 26.80
CA VAL A 237 -2.03 -2.47 26.11
C VAL A 237 -2.03 -3.96 25.73
N ARG A 238 -0.90 -4.51 25.31
CA ARG A 238 -0.75 -5.95 25.01
C ARG A 238 -0.95 -6.87 26.22
N LYS A 239 -0.70 -6.38 27.45
CA LYS A 239 -0.93 -7.15 28.68
C LYS A 239 -2.38 -7.20 29.12
N LEU A 240 -3.26 -6.38 28.56
CA LEU A 240 -4.68 -6.43 28.88
C LEU A 240 -5.30 -7.74 28.40
N PRO A 241 -6.24 -8.33 29.16
CA PRO A 241 -6.91 -9.55 28.76
C PRO A 241 -7.64 -9.39 27.41
N ARG A 242 -7.39 -10.30 26.47
CA ARG A 242 -8.11 -10.33 25.21
C ARG A 242 -9.54 -10.81 25.44
N PRO A 243 -10.56 -10.03 25.03
CA PRO A 243 -11.95 -10.48 25.10
C PRO A 243 -12.20 -11.70 24.19
N ARG A 244 -13.17 -12.53 24.56
CA ARG A 244 -13.57 -13.71 23.76
C ARG A 244 -14.62 -13.36 22.70
N GLU A 245 -15.48 -12.40 23.00
CA GLU A 245 -16.51 -11.94 22.08
C GLU A 245 -15.89 -11.31 20.84
N PRO A 246 -16.29 -11.70 19.61
CA PRO A 246 -15.65 -11.26 18.37
C PRO A 246 -15.55 -9.75 18.22
N GLU A 247 -16.62 -9.01 18.52
CA GLU A 247 -16.62 -7.55 18.43
C GLU A 247 -15.72 -6.88 19.49
N ALA A 248 -15.74 -7.40 20.71
CA ALA A 248 -14.87 -6.92 21.78
C ALA A 248 -13.40 -7.25 21.50
N ALA A 249 -13.12 -8.44 20.93
CA ALA A 249 -11.79 -8.85 20.48
C ALA A 249 -11.27 -7.95 19.35
N GLU A 250 -12.12 -7.55 18.40
CA GLU A 250 -11.79 -6.62 17.34
C GLU A 250 -11.45 -5.23 17.90
N ARG A 251 -12.27 -4.70 18.83
CA ARG A 251 -11.98 -3.42 19.50
C ARG A 251 -10.69 -3.44 20.31
N HIS A 252 -10.42 -4.56 20.99
CA HIS A 252 -9.16 -4.75 21.72
C HIS A 252 -7.97 -4.79 20.76
N PHE A 253 -8.05 -5.57 19.69
CA PHE A 253 -7.03 -5.63 18.64
C PHE A 253 -6.77 -4.24 18.04
N ALA A 254 -7.84 -3.49 17.74
CA ALA A 254 -7.70 -2.13 17.24
C ALA A 254 -6.93 -1.21 18.21
N ALA A 255 -7.13 -1.35 19.51
CA ALA A 255 -6.38 -0.57 20.51
C ALA A 255 -4.90 -0.99 20.59
N VAL A 256 -4.61 -2.30 20.55
CA VAL A 256 -3.23 -2.82 20.46
C VAL A 256 -2.52 -2.28 19.21
N ARG A 257 -3.21 -2.31 18.08
CA ARG A 257 -2.67 -1.79 16.82
C ARG A 257 -2.47 -0.29 16.84
N SER A 258 -3.41 0.47 17.43
CA SER A 258 -3.24 1.93 17.61
C SER A 258 -2.02 2.25 18.45
N ALA A 259 -1.77 1.52 19.56
CA ALA A 259 -0.57 1.70 20.35
C ALA A 259 0.72 1.41 19.54
N ALA A 260 0.71 0.34 18.75
CA ALA A 260 1.82 -0.01 17.87
C ALA A 260 2.01 1.02 16.72
N SER A 261 0.91 1.62 16.22
CA SER A 261 0.98 2.70 15.22
C SER A 261 1.63 3.96 15.78
N VAL A 262 1.37 4.32 17.05
CA VAL A 262 2.09 5.42 17.73
C VAL A 262 3.59 5.15 17.78
N ALA A 263 4.00 3.93 18.15
CA ALA A 263 5.41 3.56 18.19
C ALA A 263 6.05 3.52 16.80
N ALA A 264 5.30 3.08 15.79
CA ALA A 264 5.75 3.08 14.40
C ALA A 264 5.92 4.51 13.85
N ALA A 265 4.95 5.39 14.10
CA ALA A 265 5.02 6.80 13.72
C ALA A 265 6.20 7.51 14.41
N GLU A 266 6.39 7.24 15.71
CA GLU A 266 7.56 7.75 16.45
C GLU A 266 8.87 7.36 15.75
N ALA A 267 9.05 6.07 15.46
CA ALA A 267 10.26 5.55 14.83
C ALA A 267 10.45 6.14 13.42
N TYR A 268 9.38 6.23 12.63
CA TYR A 268 9.41 6.79 11.28
C TYR A 268 9.85 8.27 11.31
N PHE A 269 9.14 9.13 12.05
CA PHE A 269 9.44 10.56 12.07
C PHE A 269 10.83 10.85 12.66
N ARG A 270 11.24 10.12 13.69
CA ARG A 270 12.59 10.21 14.22
C ARG A 270 13.65 9.84 13.19
N THR A 271 13.42 8.78 12.41
CA THR A 271 14.35 8.28 11.38
C THR A 271 14.45 9.25 10.19
N VAL A 272 13.33 9.84 9.74
CA VAL A 272 13.31 10.88 8.70
C VAL A 272 14.27 12.02 9.05
N TYR A 273 14.23 12.50 10.29
CA TYR A 273 15.04 13.64 10.72
C TYR A 273 16.46 13.26 11.17
N ALA A 274 16.74 11.96 11.35
CA ALA A 274 18.10 11.45 11.56
C ALA A 274 18.88 11.24 10.25
N GLY A 275 18.23 11.40 9.08
CA GLY A 275 18.87 11.20 7.77
C GLY A 275 19.15 9.73 7.43
N SER A 276 18.38 8.80 8.02
CA SER A 276 18.49 7.36 7.80
C SER A 276 17.38 6.86 6.84
N LEU A 277 17.37 5.55 6.54
CA LEU A 277 16.41 4.92 5.63
C LEU A 277 15.00 4.80 6.26
N ALA A 278 14.29 5.92 6.38
CA ALA A 278 12.91 5.95 6.88
C ALA A 278 11.95 5.10 6.03
N TRP A 279 12.25 4.94 4.73
CA TRP A 279 11.55 4.02 3.84
C TRP A 279 11.53 2.60 4.40
N ASN A 280 12.68 2.06 4.80
CA ASN A 280 12.76 0.70 5.34
C ASN A 280 11.94 0.56 6.63
N VAL A 281 12.01 1.56 7.52
CA VAL A 281 11.20 1.57 8.76
C VAL A 281 9.71 1.51 8.44
N ARG A 282 9.24 2.24 7.42
CA ARG A 282 7.84 2.23 6.99
C ARG A 282 7.42 0.87 6.46
N ASP A 283 8.17 0.31 5.52
CA ASP A 283 7.83 -0.97 4.88
C ASP A 283 7.93 -2.16 5.83
N GLU A 284 8.93 -2.20 6.72
CA GLU A 284 9.01 -3.19 7.79
C GLU A 284 7.80 -3.16 8.71
N ARG A 285 7.31 -1.95 9.06
CA ARG A 285 6.12 -1.79 9.89
C ARG A 285 4.85 -2.17 9.14
N MET A 286 4.71 -1.82 7.87
CA MET A 286 3.60 -2.29 7.04
C MET A 286 3.56 -3.81 6.98
N ALA A 287 4.71 -4.45 6.76
CA ALA A 287 4.81 -5.91 6.75
C ALA A 287 4.42 -6.53 8.10
N GLN A 288 4.89 -5.97 9.22
CA GLN A 288 4.50 -6.44 10.55
C GLN A 288 3.01 -6.24 10.81
N ASN A 289 2.42 -5.12 10.36
CA ASN A 289 0.99 -4.86 10.49
C ASN A 289 0.16 -5.93 9.80
N VAL A 290 0.57 -6.35 8.60
CA VAL A 290 -0.10 -7.41 7.83
C VAL A 290 -0.06 -8.76 8.56
N GLU A 291 1.09 -9.11 9.15
CA GLU A 291 1.20 -10.36 9.92
C GLU A 291 0.31 -10.35 11.17
N GLU A 292 0.32 -9.26 11.93
CA GLU A 292 -0.53 -9.14 13.12
C GLU A 292 -2.03 -9.13 12.79
N ILE A 293 -2.43 -8.59 11.62
CA ILE A 293 -3.80 -8.69 11.11
C ILE A 293 -4.15 -10.16 10.82
N ALA A 294 -3.27 -10.89 10.13
CA ALA A 294 -3.51 -12.28 9.78
C ALA A 294 -3.60 -13.18 11.03
N GLU A 295 -2.72 -13.00 12.00
CA GLU A 295 -2.74 -13.70 13.29
C GLU A 295 -4.03 -13.42 14.07
N HIS A 296 -4.47 -12.15 14.10
CA HIS A 296 -5.72 -11.77 14.73
C HIS A 296 -6.93 -12.47 14.12
N LEU A 297 -7.02 -12.48 12.79
CA LEU A 297 -8.12 -13.11 12.05
C LEU A 297 -8.13 -14.63 12.23
N GLN A 298 -6.97 -15.26 12.24
CA GLN A 298 -6.86 -16.69 12.55
C GLN A 298 -7.34 -16.99 13.98
N ALA A 299 -6.92 -16.19 14.95
CA ALA A 299 -7.34 -16.35 16.34
C ALA A 299 -8.83 -16.02 16.57
N LEU A 300 -9.44 -15.20 15.71
CA LEU A 300 -10.86 -14.84 15.78
C LEU A 300 -11.78 -15.90 15.18
N SER A 301 -11.40 -16.46 14.03
CA SER A 301 -12.25 -17.34 13.22
C SER A 301 -11.83 -18.81 13.22
N GLY A 302 -10.63 -19.14 13.73
CA GLY A 302 -10.02 -20.47 13.62
C GLY A 302 -9.54 -20.84 12.22
N ARG A 303 -9.69 -19.95 11.22
CA ARG A 303 -9.27 -20.15 9.83
C ARG A 303 -8.01 -19.34 9.54
N PRO A 304 -7.16 -19.76 8.58
CA PRO A 304 -5.98 -19.00 8.19
C PRO A 304 -6.32 -17.54 7.86
N GLY A 305 -5.50 -16.62 8.35
CA GLY A 305 -5.59 -15.21 7.98
C GLY A 305 -5.04 -15.00 6.56
N LYS A 306 -5.92 -14.81 5.57
CA LYS A 306 -5.58 -14.52 4.17
C LYS A 306 -5.81 -13.05 3.89
N VAL A 307 -4.75 -12.33 3.51
CA VAL A 307 -4.77 -10.86 3.38
C VAL A 307 -4.48 -10.42 1.95
N VAL A 308 -5.37 -9.59 1.39
CA VAL A 308 -5.10 -8.81 0.18
C VAL A 308 -4.53 -7.45 0.60
N MET A 309 -3.41 -7.04 0.03
CA MET A 309 -2.77 -5.75 0.31
C MET A 309 -2.88 -4.83 -0.90
N TRP A 310 -3.26 -3.56 -0.70
CA TRP A 310 -3.27 -2.53 -1.73
C TRP A 310 -2.22 -1.49 -1.42
N SER A 311 -1.21 -1.40 -2.25
CA SER A 311 -0.16 -0.39 -2.14
C SER A 311 0.40 -0.01 -3.51
N HIS A 312 1.21 1.02 -3.56
CA HIS A 312 1.91 1.40 -4.79
C HIS A 312 2.84 0.27 -5.27
N ASN A 313 3.12 0.18 -6.58
CA ASN A 313 4.03 -0.83 -7.14
C ASN A 313 5.40 -0.83 -6.45
N THR A 314 5.90 0.34 -6.03
CA THR A 314 7.18 0.47 -5.32
C THR A 314 7.18 -0.18 -3.92
N HIS A 315 6.01 -0.44 -3.33
CA HIS A 315 5.84 -1.22 -2.11
C HIS A 315 5.44 -2.68 -2.41
N SER A 316 4.61 -2.90 -3.45
CA SER A 316 4.00 -4.21 -3.74
C SER A 316 4.91 -5.17 -4.51
N GLY A 317 5.81 -4.65 -5.36
CA GLY A 317 6.78 -5.48 -6.11
C GLY A 317 7.99 -5.84 -5.25
N ASP A 318 8.77 -6.85 -5.64
CA ASP A 318 10.01 -7.23 -4.94
C ASP A 318 11.11 -6.19 -5.22
N ALA A 319 11.51 -5.43 -4.21
CA ALA A 319 12.52 -4.38 -4.33
C ALA A 319 13.89 -4.90 -4.83
N ARG A 320 14.21 -6.17 -4.59
CA ARG A 320 15.46 -6.79 -5.06
C ARG A 320 15.56 -6.84 -6.59
N ALA A 321 14.42 -6.80 -7.27
CA ALA A 321 14.33 -6.75 -8.73
C ALA A 321 14.38 -5.32 -9.31
N THR A 322 14.64 -4.31 -8.48
CA THR A 322 14.62 -2.89 -8.84
C THR A 322 15.94 -2.21 -8.45
N PHE A 323 16.14 -0.99 -8.93
CA PHE A 323 17.31 -0.21 -8.55
C PHE A 323 17.34 0.15 -7.04
N ALA A 324 16.23 0.05 -6.31
CA ALA A 324 16.14 0.30 -4.88
C ALA A 324 17.08 -0.59 -4.06
N ALA A 325 17.33 -1.84 -4.53
CA ALA A 325 18.29 -2.75 -3.93
C ALA A 325 19.71 -2.17 -3.85
N ASN A 326 20.14 -1.40 -4.86
CA ASN A 326 21.45 -0.76 -4.90
C ASN A 326 21.59 0.36 -3.86
N ARG A 327 20.49 0.83 -3.29
CA ARG A 327 20.44 1.87 -2.25
C ARG A 327 20.25 1.31 -0.86
N GLY A 328 20.17 -0.03 -0.72
CA GLY A 328 19.84 -0.69 0.53
C GLY A 328 18.38 -0.49 0.96
N GLU A 329 17.50 -0.09 0.05
CA GLU A 329 16.07 0.03 0.27
C GLU A 329 15.40 -1.34 0.11
N LEU A 330 14.57 -1.70 1.06
CA LEU A 330 13.67 -2.85 1.00
C LEU A 330 12.21 -2.36 0.91
N ASN A 331 11.29 -3.28 0.62
CA ASN A 331 9.87 -2.94 0.61
C ASN A 331 8.98 -4.10 1.06
N LEU A 332 7.68 -3.81 1.18
CA LEU A 332 6.66 -4.76 1.60
C LEU A 332 6.63 -6.03 0.72
N GLY A 333 6.71 -5.90 -0.61
CA GLY A 333 6.72 -7.03 -1.54
C GLY A 333 7.93 -7.95 -1.33
N GLN A 334 9.12 -7.39 -1.19
CA GLN A 334 10.32 -8.13 -0.83
C GLN A 334 10.15 -8.87 0.50
N LEU A 335 9.65 -8.20 1.53
CA LEU A 335 9.47 -8.78 2.86
C LEU A 335 8.45 -9.92 2.85
N MET A 336 7.33 -9.76 2.14
CA MET A 336 6.34 -10.82 1.97
C MET A 336 6.93 -12.01 1.22
N ARG A 337 7.68 -11.78 0.16
CA ARG A 337 8.35 -12.84 -0.60
C ARG A 337 9.40 -13.58 0.24
N GLN A 338 10.19 -12.86 1.04
CA GLN A 338 11.19 -13.47 1.91
C GLN A 338 10.57 -14.31 3.03
N ARG A 339 9.45 -13.88 3.61
CA ARG A 339 8.79 -14.57 4.72
C ARG A 339 7.95 -15.75 4.27
N HIS A 340 7.30 -15.65 3.11
CA HIS A 340 6.25 -16.58 2.67
C HIS A 340 6.59 -17.32 1.38
N GLY A 341 7.67 -16.97 0.65
CA GLY A 341 8.02 -17.62 -0.61
C GLY A 341 6.88 -17.61 -1.63
N GLU A 342 6.48 -18.79 -2.08
CA GLU A 342 5.39 -18.99 -3.04
C GLU A 342 3.99 -18.68 -2.45
N ASP A 343 3.86 -18.62 -1.12
CA ASP A 343 2.62 -18.24 -0.41
C ASP A 343 2.38 -16.70 -0.41
N ALA A 344 3.27 -15.94 -1.05
CA ALA A 344 3.08 -14.54 -1.43
C ALA A 344 2.89 -14.42 -2.94
N PHE A 345 1.86 -13.68 -3.38
CA PHE A 345 1.57 -13.39 -4.78
C PHE A 345 1.56 -11.89 -5.03
N LEU A 346 2.41 -11.40 -5.93
CA LEU A 346 2.62 -9.98 -6.21
C LEU A 346 2.11 -9.65 -7.60
N LEU A 347 1.17 -8.70 -7.69
CA LEU A 347 0.56 -8.25 -8.94
C LEU A 347 0.76 -6.75 -9.12
N GLY A 348 1.38 -6.33 -10.24
CA GLY A 348 1.58 -4.93 -10.61
C GLY A 348 0.51 -4.42 -11.57
N PHE A 349 0.10 -3.15 -11.42
CA PHE A 349 -0.78 -2.46 -12.37
C PHE A 349 -0.01 -1.39 -13.12
N PHE A 350 -0.27 -1.30 -14.43
CA PHE A 350 0.48 -0.45 -15.36
C PHE A 350 -0.46 0.29 -16.30
N SER A 351 -0.03 1.49 -16.75
CA SER A 351 -0.74 2.24 -17.81
C SER A 351 0.22 2.94 -18.76
N HIS A 352 -0.23 3.15 -20.02
CA HIS A 352 0.59 3.87 -21.00
C HIS A 352 0.40 5.38 -20.90
N GLY A 353 -0.84 5.84 -20.77
CA GLY A 353 -1.17 7.27 -20.73
C GLY A 353 -2.60 7.48 -20.23
N GLY A 354 -3.16 8.65 -20.50
CA GLY A 354 -4.46 9.08 -20.02
C GLY A 354 -4.35 10.13 -18.94
N THR A 355 -5.22 10.12 -17.93
CA THR A 355 -5.22 11.09 -16.85
C THR A 355 -4.97 10.46 -15.48
N VAL A 356 -4.41 11.24 -14.56
CA VAL A 356 -4.15 10.84 -13.18
C VAL A 356 -4.48 12.00 -12.23
N LEU A 357 -5.01 11.71 -11.05
CA LEU A 357 -5.12 12.69 -9.98
C LEU A 357 -3.83 12.65 -9.13
N ALA A 358 -3.17 13.79 -8.99
CA ALA A 358 -1.96 13.93 -8.18
C ALA A 358 -1.81 15.36 -7.67
N ALA A 359 -0.96 15.57 -6.68
CA ALA A 359 -0.56 16.91 -6.23
C ALA A 359 0.65 17.43 -7.04
N SER A 360 0.85 18.74 -7.07
CA SER A 360 2.06 19.34 -7.66
C SER A 360 3.27 19.27 -6.72
N GLU A 361 3.02 19.33 -5.41
CA GLU A 361 3.99 19.24 -4.33
C GLU A 361 3.34 18.55 -3.13
N TRP A 362 4.13 18.19 -2.13
CA TRP A 362 3.62 17.64 -0.87
C TRP A 362 2.68 18.66 -0.18
N ASP A 363 1.61 18.18 0.43
CA ASP A 363 0.53 18.96 1.09
C ASP A 363 -0.30 19.88 0.16
N GLN A 364 -0.08 19.84 -1.16
CA GLN A 364 -0.91 20.58 -2.10
C GLN A 364 -2.17 19.80 -2.50
N PRO A 365 -3.26 20.50 -2.88
CA PRO A 365 -4.45 19.86 -3.41
C PRO A 365 -4.16 19.00 -4.64
N GLY A 366 -4.86 17.85 -4.73
CA GLY A 366 -4.84 17.04 -5.93
C GLY A 366 -5.54 17.73 -7.09
N ARG A 367 -4.98 17.59 -8.29
CA ARG A 367 -5.58 18.03 -9.56
C ARG A 367 -5.40 16.93 -10.61
N VAL A 368 -6.24 16.95 -11.64
CA VAL A 368 -6.11 16.06 -12.78
C VAL A 368 -4.97 16.53 -13.67
N TYR A 369 -4.09 15.58 -13.99
CA TYR A 369 -3.01 15.77 -14.96
C TYR A 369 -3.20 14.86 -16.14
N ASP A 370 -2.89 15.34 -17.34
CA ASP A 370 -2.62 14.50 -18.49
C ASP A 370 -1.24 13.85 -18.32
N MET A 371 -1.20 12.53 -18.29
CA MET A 371 0.06 11.77 -18.25
C MET A 371 0.70 11.78 -19.65
N ARG A 372 2.00 12.01 -19.70
CA ARG A 372 2.75 11.80 -20.92
C ARG A 372 2.64 10.35 -21.36
N PRO A 373 2.67 10.06 -22.70
CA PRO A 373 2.82 8.68 -23.17
C PRO A 373 4.03 8.02 -22.51
N ALA A 374 3.90 6.73 -22.15
CA ALA A 374 4.98 6.00 -21.54
C ALA A 374 6.25 6.04 -22.40
N LEU A 375 7.40 6.21 -21.76
CA LEU A 375 8.68 6.35 -22.43
C LEU A 375 9.03 5.08 -23.22
N SER A 376 9.61 5.27 -24.41
CA SER A 376 10.23 4.18 -25.16
C SER A 376 11.24 3.45 -24.27
N GLY A 377 11.28 2.11 -24.36
CA GLY A 377 12.11 1.28 -23.48
C GLY A 377 11.53 1.05 -22.08
N SER A 378 10.27 1.44 -21.85
CA SER A 378 9.56 1.09 -20.62
C SER A 378 8.65 -0.13 -20.79
N TYR A 379 8.31 -0.80 -19.67
CA TYR A 379 7.34 -1.89 -19.66
C TYR A 379 5.97 -1.45 -20.17
N SER A 380 5.51 -0.26 -19.83
CA SER A 380 4.23 0.27 -20.33
C SER A 380 4.24 0.51 -21.84
N ALA A 381 5.37 0.91 -22.43
CA ALA A 381 5.50 1.02 -23.90
C ALA A 381 5.54 -0.36 -24.57
N LEU A 382 6.19 -1.35 -23.96
CA LEU A 382 6.18 -2.73 -24.42
C LEU A 382 4.75 -3.33 -24.35
N PHE A 383 4.03 -3.12 -23.26
CA PHE A 383 2.64 -3.59 -23.10
C PHE A 383 1.70 -2.96 -24.12
N ARG A 384 1.89 -1.67 -24.48
CA ARG A 384 1.14 -1.05 -25.57
C ARG A 384 1.32 -1.77 -26.90
N SER A 385 2.51 -2.31 -27.18
CA SER A 385 2.79 -3.02 -28.43
C SER A 385 2.06 -4.37 -28.56
N VAL A 386 1.43 -4.87 -27.48
CA VAL A 386 0.53 -6.02 -27.47
C VAL A 386 -0.74 -5.76 -28.33
N GLY A 387 -1.15 -4.48 -28.45
CA GLY A 387 -2.29 -4.08 -29.25
C GLY A 387 -3.65 -4.27 -28.58
N SER A 388 -3.71 -4.67 -27.31
CA SER A 388 -4.93 -4.76 -26.51
C SER A 388 -5.08 -3.51 -25.65
N PRO A 389 -6.29 -2.88 -25.57
CA PRO A 389 -6.50 -1.68 -24.78
C PRO A 389 -6.40 -1.92 -23.27
N ALA A 390 -6.67 -3.15 -22.82
CA ALA A 390 -6.50 -3.59 -21.44
C ALA A 390 -6.37 -5.11 -21.39
N PHE A 391 -5.48 -5.61 -20.52
CA PHE A 391 -5.28 -7.05 -20.35
C PHE A 391 -4.70 -7.39 -18.98
N SER A 392 -4.90 -8.64 -18.57
CA SER A 392 -4.16 -9.29 -17.47
C SER A 392 -3.14 -10.28 -18.06
N LEU A 393 -2.00 -10.44 -17.39
CA LEU A 393 -0.90 -11.29 -17.80
C LEU A 393 -0.37 -12.05 -16.59
N LEU A 394 -0.50 -13.37 -16.60
CA LEU A 394 0.10 -14.23 -15.58
C LEU A 394 1.56 -14.54 -15.96
N LEU A 395 2.48 -14.27 -15.05
CA LEU A 395 3.92 -14.55 -15.21
C LEU A 395 4.33 -15.81 -14.44
N ARG A 396 3.81 -16.00 -13.22
CA ARG A 396 4.13 -17.16 -12.39
C ARG A 396 3.81 -18.46 -13.14
N GLY A 397 4.80 -19.36 -13.23
CA GLY A 397 4.66 -20.61 -13.97
C GLY A 397 4.65 -20.50 -15.50
N LYS A 398 5.03 -19.32 -16.06
CA LYS A 398 5.10 -19.05 -17.51
C LYS A 398 6.52 -18.66 -17.92
N PRO A 399 7.45 -19.63 -18.05
CA PRO A 399 8.88 -19.33 -18.20
C PRO A 399 9.22 -18.50 -19.45
N ASP A 400 8.48 -18.67 -20.55
CA ASP A 400 8.73 -17.89 -21.78
C ASP A 400 8.32 -16.42 -21.58
N VAL A 401 7.16 -16.18 -20.94
CA VAL A 401 6.69 -14.83 -20.60
C VAL A 401 7.68 -14.18 -19.64
N GLN A 402 8.11 -14.89 -18.60
CA GLN A 402 9.09 -14.39 -17.65
C GLN A 402 10.40 -14.01 -18.33
N ARG A 403 10.94 -14.86 -19.23
CA ARG A 403 12.16 -14.55 -19.98
C ARG A 403 12.03 -13.27 -20.82
N SER A 404 10.86 -13.03 -21.43
CA SER A 404 10.62 -11.83 -22.24
C SER A 404 10.53 -10.54 -21.44
N LEU A 405 10.27 -10.64 -20.13
CA LEU A 405 10.12 -9.50 -19.20
C LEU A 405 11.26 -9.42 -18.17
N ARG A 406 12.26 -10.30 -18.29
CA ARG A 406 13.44 -10.27 -17.40
C ARG A 406 14.48 -9.33 -17.96
N GLY A 407 15.10 -8.58 -17.04
CA GLY A 407 16.14 -7.62 -17.35
C GLY A 407 15.69 -6.18 -17.15
N PRO A 408 16.62 -5.24 -17.00
CA PRO A 408 16.29 -3.88 -16.62
C PRO A 408 15.61 -3.13 -17.76
N MET A 409 14.35 -2.76 -17.54
CA MET A 409 13.61 -1.78 -18.34
C MET A 409 13.05 -0.72 -17.42
N LEU A 410 12.62 0.39 -18.01
CA LEU A 410 12.00 1.49 -17.28
C LEU A 410 10.59 1.10 -16.78
N GLU A 411 10.34 1.34 -15.50
CA GLU A 411 9.02 1.27 -14.89
C GLU A 411 8.58 2.67 -14.44
N ARG A 412 7.32 3.04 -14.75
CA ARG A 412 6.73 4.30 -14.28
C ARG A 412 6.21 4.14 -12.86
N ALA A 413 6.48 5.15 -12.01
CA ALA A 413 5.96 5.25 -10.66
C ALA A 413 5.55 6.70 -10.35
N ILE A 414 4.26 6.99 -10.36
CA ILE A 414 3.71 8.29 -9.97
C ILE A 414 3.05 8.13 -8.59
N GLY A 415 3.72 8.64 -7.55
CA GLY A 415 3.19 8.65 -6.19
C GLY A 415 2.12 9.73 -6.01
N VAL A 416 2.10 10.35 -4.82
CA VAL A 416 1.15 11.44 -4.51
C VAL A 416 1.45 12.73 -5.24
N VAL A 417 2.69 12.91 -5.71
CA VAL A 417 3.13 14.08 -6.47
C VAL A 417 3.46 13.68 -7.90
N TYR A 418 3.04 14.50 -8.87
CA TYR A 418 3.39 14.31 -10.27
C TYR A 418 4.04 15.56 -10.86
N GLN A 419 5.23 15.39 -11.42
CA GLN A 419 6.05 16.44 -12.05
C GLN A 419 6.30 16.10 -13.53
N PRO A 420 5.38 16.40 -14.45
CA PRO A 420 5.48 15.98 -15.85
C PRO A 420 6.71 16.56 -16.58
N HIS A 421 7.26 17.68 -16.14
CA HIS A 421 8.45 18.28 -16.77
C HIS A 421 9.73 17.47 -16.53
N SER A 422 9.83 16.81 -15.38
CA SER A 422 10.98 16.00 -14.99
C SER A 422 10.65 14.49 -14.94
N GLU A 423 9.55 14.04 -15.57
CA GLU A 423 8.96 12.70 -15.41
C GLU A 423 10.01 11.58 -15.56
N ARG A 424 10.89 11.66 -16.59
CA ARG A 424 11.94 10.63 -16.78
C ARG A 424 12.85 10.48 -15.56
N MET A 425 13.17 11.56 -14.88
CA MET A 425 14.09 11.57 -13.75
C MET A 425 13.40 11.33 -12.42
N SER A 426 12.15 11.76 -12.28
CA SER A 426 11.40 11.75 -11.01
C SER A 426 10.40 10.61 -10.89
N HIS A 427 10.00 9.97 -12.01
CA HIS A 427 8.90 9.00 -12.04
C HIS A 427 9.22 7.74 -12.83
N TYR A 428 10.49 7.47 -13.15
CA TYR A 428 10.92 6.24 -13.76
C TYR A 428 12.16 5.68 -13.07
N PHE A 429 12.16 4.37 -12.90
CA PHE A 429 13.32 3.62 -12.39
C PHE A 429 13.52 2.35 -13.22
N GLU A 430 14.66 1.70 -13.07
CA GLU A 430 14.93 0.43 -13.73
C GLU A 430 14.50 -0.73 -12.85
N ALA A 431 13.81 -1.71 -13.45
CA ALA A 431 13.33 -2.92 -12.80
C ALA A 431 13.39 -4.13 -13.73
N SER A 432 13.42 -5.33 -13.16
CA SER A 432 13.16 -6.60 -13.85
C SER A 432 11.75 -7.08 -13.48
N LEU A 433 10.77 -6.80 -14.33
CA LEU A 433 9.35 -7.00 -14.01
C LEU A 433 9.04 -8.47 -13.68
N ALA A 434 9.65 -9.42 -14.39
CA ALA A 434 9.42 -10.85 -14.15
C ALA A 434 9.97 -11.35 -12.80
N ASP A 435 10.96 -10.65 -12.24
CA ASP A 435 11.51 -10.95 -10.91
C ASP A 435 10.79 -10.14 -9.81
N GLN A 436 10.10 -9.07 -10.21
CA GLN A 436 9.37 -8.16 -9.31
C GLN A 436 7.95 -8.64 -9.03
N PHE A 437 7.22 -9.16 -10.06
CA PHE A 437 5.82 -9.53 -9.97
C PHE A 437 5.52 -10.93 -10.51
N ASP A 438 4.43 -11.52 -10.01
CA ASP A 438 3.87 -12.81 -10.48
C ASP A 438 2.84 -12.63 -11.58
N ALA A 439 2.25 -11.43 -11.67
CA ALA A 439 1.29 -11.06 -12.70
C ALA A 439 1.32 -9.55 -12.93
N ALA A 440 0.81 -9.13 -14.09
CA ALA A 440 0.63 -7.74 -14.45
C ALA A 440 -0.79 -7.48 -14.98
N VAL A 441 -1.33 -6.30 -14.72
CA VAL A 441 -2.55 -5.77 -15.35
C VAL A 441 -2.20 -4.45 -16.03
N TYR A 442 -2.64 -4.29 -17.25
CA TYR A 442 -2.31 -3.13 -18.08
C TYR A 442 -3.55 -2.45 -18.65
N PHE A 443 -3.51 -1.11 -18.70
CA PHE A 443 -4.48 -0.24 -19.37
C PHE A 443 -3.76 0.73 -20.31
N ASP A 444 -4.17 0.76 -21.58
CA ASP A 444 -3.56 1.70 -22.56
C ASP A 444 -3.88 3.14 -22.19
N THR A 445 -5.11 3.41 -21.81
CA THR A 445 -5.57 4.74 -21.40
C THR A 445 -6.25 4.66 -20.04
N SER A 446 -5.76 5.43 -19.08
CA SER A 446 -6.33 5.52 -17.73
C SER A 446 -7.07 6.84 -17.51
N LYS A 447 -7.91 6.85 -16.48
CA LYS A 447 -8.63 8.04 -16.00
C LYS A 447 -8.24 8.34 -14.56
N ALA A 448 -8.23 9.62 -14.23
CA ALA A 448 -8.09 10.05 -12.84
C ALA A 448 -9.22 9.52 -11.97
N VAL A 449 -8.93 9.18 -10.70
CA VAL A 449 -9.97 8.88 -9.71
C VAL A 449 -10.90 10.08 -9.51
N THR A 450 -12.13 9.82 -9.08
CA THR A 450 -13.14 10.85 -8.79
C THR A 450 -13.09 11.21 -7.30
N PRO A 451 -12.43 12.32 -6.91
CA PRO A 451 -12.36 12.70 -5.50
C PRO A 451 -13.76 13.02 -4.95
N LEU A 452 -14.05 12.54 -3.75
CA LEU A 452 -15.25 12.91 -3.03
C LEU A 452 -15.08 14.33 -2.44
N GLY A 453 -16.13 15.13 -2.53
CA GLY A 453 -16.14 16.52 -2.11
C GLY A 453 -15.63 16.80 -0.69
N ARG A 454 -15.53 18.09 -0.34
CA ARG A 454 -14.99 18.61 0.94
C ARG A 454 -15.70 18.08 2.16
#